data_147767cdc60560c9fa9ab6f982a59b66
#
_entry.id   147767cdc60560c9fa9ab6f982a59b66
#
_cell.length_a   1.000
_cell.length_b   1.000
_cell.length_c   1.000
_cell.angle_alpha   90.00
_cell.angle_beta   90.00
_cell.angle_gamma   90.00
#
_symmetry.space_group_name_H-M   'P 1'
#
loop_
_entity.id
_entity.type
_entity.pdbx_description
1 polymer ?
#
loop_
_entity_poly.entity_id
_entity_poly.type
_entity_poly.pdbx_seq_one_letter_code
_entity_poly.pdbx_strand_id
1 'polypeptide(L)'
;MNTRVQPGGDGSAHTPAPSDDALDTNPSGVTASEPGRNGMRISRPGGRPARRPRSAPHPLRAEWLRGFAPWAGAGLLLALAWAMAAKADQWQGSWGATTELLSTAAALIGVPFALAAGSWQGGRERRRRTAELLSSTARTPLVQLLVAALPLACWLAAAHVLVVAGALAACAPYASAGGPAYTVFAGNALTLAACAVLGHTVGRAVPFRLTALPLAVGGYVVGGVIGTGRSDVRYLTFCMIHILGDNGLAVWWYPLVSALWAAGLAAAAVLALTAYRRATALLPLAAALGAAVLLVQTGDGLVRDNPLSHRQVCDTSTTPDICVNATYPGMLPEVTRALSGLTGRLEGVRNLPVRYEDLWRDPHRGEAQLPILTPIGWSAVRGKVTDPRQYAWEAAQMLVRWDCHEAPSTERIAVTDEAVLRWLAPDPLSARIREYFMKQARQEGDTKDLARLRAEDEAYERLTAMPDGERRSWLGRYFATADECSPKPSEVPSL
;
A
#
# COMPACT_ATOMS: atom_id res chain seq x y z
N MET A 1 -14.49 -23.69 29.72
CA MET A 1 -15.09 -25.02 29.51
C MET A 1 -14.02 -25.92 28.96
N ASN A 2 -13.58 -26.86 29.83
CA ASN A 2 -12.51 -27.85 29.58
C ASN A 2 -12.93 -28.84 28.52
N THR A 3 -12.00 -29.21 27.63
CA THR A 3 -11.86 -30.63 27.27
C THR A 3 -10.41 -30.93 26.85
N ARG A 4 -9.75 -31.64 27.73
CA ARG A 4 -8.52 -32.43 27.53
C ARG A 4 -8.84 -33.64 26.69
N VAL A 5 -7.98 -34.04 25.78
CA VAL A 5 -7.73 -35.48 25.46
C VAL A 5 -6.25 -35.65 25.19
N GLN A 6 -5.63 -36.55 25.92
CA GLN A 6 -4.31 -37.18 25.82
C GLN A 6 -4.51 -38.66 25.53
N PRO A 7 -3.44 -39.52 25.47
CA PRO A 7 -2.67 -39.94 24.31
C PRO A 7 -2.67 -41.47 24.15
N GLY A 8 -1.92 -41.98 23.20
CA GLY A 8 -1.53 -43.38 23.08
C GLY A 8 -1.09 -43.66 21.64
N GLY A 9 -0.09 -44.40 21.33
CA GLY A 9 0.88 -45.22 22.01
C GLY A 9 1.75 -45.89 20.96
N ASP A 10 2.94 -46.19 21.34
CA ASP A 10 3.92 -47.22 21.01
C ASP A 10 3.94 -47.96 19.67
N GLY A 11 5.19 -48.16 19.16
CA GLY A 11 5.53 -49.19 18.20
C GLY A 11 6.91 -49.05 17.57
N SER A 12 7.97 -49.30 18.34
CA SER A 12 9.12 -50.22 18.13
C SER A 12 9.72 -50.38 16.73
N ALA A 13 10.96 -49.98 16.61
CA ALA A 13 12.18 -50.73 16.27
C ALA A 13 12.23 -51.58 14.99
N HIS A 14 13.22 -51.25 14.16
CA HIS A 14 14.21 -52.22 13.67
C HIS A 14 15.34 -51.49 12.93
N THR A 15 16.55 -51.57 13.52
CA THR A 15 17.86 -51.48 12.88
C THR A 15 18.20 -52.88 12.36
N PRO A 16 18.95 -53.01 11.27
CA PRO A 16 20.29 -53.60 11.42
C PRO A 16 21.39 -52.87 10.60
N ALA A 17 22.56 -52.88 11.19
CA ALA A 17 23.89 -52.74 10.60
C ALA A 17 24.51 -54.17 10.53
N PRO A 18 25.80 -54.30 10.17
CA PRO A 18 26.52 -54.01 8.93
C PRO A 18 27.12 -55.32 8.35
N SER A 19 27.74 -55.30 7.21
CA SER A 19 28.67 -56.37 6.81
C SER A 19 29.90 -55.79 6.12
N ASP A 20 31.02 -55.99 6.76
CA ASP A 20 32.39 -55.98 6.23
C ASP A 20 32.59 -57.08 5.21
N ASP A 21 33.54 -56.86 4.30
CA ASP A 21 34.55 -57.77 3.73
C ASP A 21 35.38 -56.97 2.72
N ALA A 22 36.58 -56.65 3.01
CA ALA A 22 37.83 -57.40 3.07
C ALA A 22 38.53 -57.59 1.72
N LEU A 23 39.69 -56.90 1.62
CA LEU A 23 40.99 -57.34 1.13
C LEU A 23 41.09 -58.04 -0.26
N ASP A 24 41.90 -57.45 -1.13
CA ASP A 24 43.15 -58.14 -1.57
C ASP A 24 44.10 -57.18 -2.35
N THR A 25 45.22 -57.00 -1.85
CA THR A 25 46.64 -57.02 -2.17
C THR A 25 47.11 -57.01 -3.64
N ASN A 26 48.03 -56.11 -3.86
CA ASN A 26 49.24 -55.96 -4.70
C ASN A 26 50.01 -57.31 -4.95
N PRO A 27 51.10 -57.43 -5.76
CA PRO A 27 51.94 -56.41 -6.43
C PRO A 27 52.62 -56.85 -7.76
N SER A 28 53.45 -55.93 -8.27
CA SER A 28 54.73 -56.17 -8.99
C SER A 28 54.76 -56.45 -10.53
N GLY A 29 55.65 -55.73 -11.17
CA GLY A 29 56.25 -56.16 -12.42
C GLY A 29 56.95 -55.04 -13.20
N VAL A 30 58.13 -54.70 -12.81
CA VAL A 30 59.13 -53.93 -13.55
C VAL A 30 59.55 -54.71 -14.79
N THR A 31 59.67 -54.08 -16.00
CA THR A 31 60.82 -54.30 -16.88
C THR A 31 60.90 -53.18 -17.92
N ALA A 32 62.03 -52.57 -17.95
CA ALA A 32 62.53 -51.66 -19.00
C ALA A 32 62.87 -52.41 -20.31
N SER A 33 62.65 -51.75 -21.48
CA SER A 33 63.40 -52.03 -22.72
C SER A 33 63.17 -50.87 -23.66
N GLU A 34 64.19 -50.09 -23.97
CA GLU A 34 64.44 -49.31 -25.17
C GLU A 34 65.23 -50.16 -26.17
N PRO A 35 65.52 -49.69 -27.43
CA PRO A 35 64.91 -48.70 -28.28
C PRO A 35 64.62 -49.26 -29.73
N GLY A 36 63.76 -48.62 -30.46
CA GLY A 36 63.56 -48.92 -31.91
C GLY A 36 63.25 -47.63 -32.67
N ARG A 37 64.26 -47.02 -33.28
CA ARG A 37 64.12 -45.97 -34.28
C ARG A 37 63.40 -46.51 -35.52
N ASN A 38 62.21 -46.01 -35.82
CA ASN A 38 61.65 -46.00 -37.15
C ASN A 38 60.94 -44.67 -37.44
N GLY A 39 61.54 -43.91 -38.36
CA GLY A 39 60.99 -42.61 -38.78
C GLY A 39 59.70 -42.80 -39.57
N MET A 40 58.65 -42.30 -39.01
CA MET A 40 57.35 -42.16 -39.66
C MET A 40 57.06 -40.67 -39.86
N ARG A 41 57.13 -40.24 -41.15
CA ARG A 41 56.73 -38.92 -41.58
C ARG A 41 55.21 -38.72 -41.20
N ILE A 42 54.91 -38.02 -40.16
CA ILE A 42 53.57 -37.60 -39.88
C ILE A 42 53.28 -36.37 -40.76
N SER A 43 52.42 -36.56 -41.77
CA SER A 43 51.82 -35.51 -42.56
C SER A 43 51.03 -34.60 -41.59
N ARG A 44 51.39 -33.33 -41.49
CA ARG A 44 50.65 -32.31 -40.69
C ARG A 44 49.26 -32.17 -41.31
N PRO A 45 48.14 -32.44 -40.55
CA PRO A 45 46.81 -32.09 -41.01
C PRO A 45 46.72 -30.56 -41.05
N GLY A 46 46.16 -30.02 -42.13
CA GLY A 46 45.95 -28.59 -42.34
C GLY A 46 45.37 -27.91 -41.13
N GLY A 47 46.09 -26.93 -40.60
CA GLY A 47 45.67 -26.15 -39.43
C GLY A 47 44.33 -25.45 -39.71
N ARG A 48 43.30 -25.91 -39.08
CA ARG A 48 42.08 -25.12 -38.95
C ARG A 48 42.46 -23.77 -38.37
N PRO A 49 42.01 -22.63 -38.93
CA PRO A 49 42.34 -21.32 -38.39
C PRO A 49 41.87 -21.29 -36.94
N ALA A 50 42.82 -21.03 -36.04
CA ALA A 50 42.55 -20.86 -34.63
C ALA A 50 41.42 -19.80 -34.50
N ARG A 51 40.23 -20.23 -34.09
CA ARG A 51 39.14 -19.29 -33.73
C ARG A 51 39.72 -18.33 -32.72
N ARG A 52 39.85 -17.05 -33.11
CA ARG A 52 40.23 -15.99 -32.18
C ARG A 52 39.40 -16.16 -30.90
N PRO A 53 40.03 -16.23 -29.73
CA PRO A 53 39.27 -16.34 -28.49
C PRO A 53 38.31 -15.15 -28.42
N ARG A 54 37.00 -15.42 -28.43
CA ARG A 54 36.02 -14.40 -28.21
C ARG A 54 36.39 -13.76 -26.87
N SER A 55 36.69 -12.44 -26.88
CA SER A 55 36.97 -11.69 -25.68
C SER A 55 35.88 -12.04 -24.62
N ALA A 56 36.33 -12.55 -23.48
CA ALA A 56 35.41 -12.91 -22.41
C ALA A 56 34.54 -11.69 -22.10
N PRO A 57 33.23 -11.82 -22.04
CA PRO A 57 32.35 -10.69 -21.78
C PRO A 57 32.72 -10.08 -20.42
N HIS A 58 32.78 -8.75 -20.36
CA HIS A 58 33.11 -8.03 -19.12
C HIS A 58 32.21 -8.55 -18.00
N PRO A 59 32.74 -8.91 -16.81
CA PRO A 59 31.99 -9.58 -15.75
C PRO A 59 30.73 -8.81 -15.30
N LEU A 60 30.80 -7.47 -15.30
CA LEU A 60 29.61 -6.63 -15.07
C LEU A 60 28.51 -6.91 -16.07
N ARG A 61 28.82 -6.94 -17.38
CA ARG A 61 27.83 -7.18 -18.44
C ARG A 61 27.18 -8.57 -18.31
N ALA A 62 27.93 -9.57 -17.87
CA ALA A 62 27.40 -10.91 -17.64
C ALA A 62 26.41 -10.94 -16.45
N GLU A 63 26.71 -10.28 -15.34
CA GLU A 63 25.82 -10.16 -14.18
C GLU A 63 24.58 -9.30 -14.49
N TRP A 64 24.72 -8.23 -15.27
CA TRP A 64 23.61 -7.37 -15.67
C TRP A 64 22.58 -8.07 -16.56
N LEU A 65 23.00 -8.94 -17.49
CA LEU A 65 22.11 -9.48 -18.53
C LEU A 65 21.79 -10.96 -18.35
N ARG A 66 22.64 -11.73 -17.66
CA ARG A 66 22.53 -13.19 -17.56
C ARG A 66 22.55 -13.70 -16.13
N GLY A 67 22.72 -12.79 -15.15
CA GLY A 67 22.74 -13.11 -13.72
C GLY A 67 21.34 -13.29 -13.12
N PHE A 68 21.30 -13.35 -11.80
CA PHE A 68 20.07 -13.38 -11.01
C PHE A 68 19.33 -12.04 -11.02
N ALA A 69 20.06 -10.92 -11.19
CA ALA A 69 19.54 -9.57 -11.04
C ALA A 69 18.31 -9.25 -11.94
N PRO A 70 18.31 -9.53 -13.26
CA PRO A 70 17.13 -9.26 -14.10
C PRO A 70 15.90 -10.07 -13.68
N TRP A 71 16.08 -11.32 -13.25
CA TRP A 71 14.97 -12.15 -12.76
C TRP A 71 14.38 -11.62 -11.45
N ALA A 72 15.23 -11.16 -10.53
CA ALA A 72 14.77 -10.50 -9.32
C ALA A 72 14.06 -9.18 -9.63
N GLY A 73 14.58 -8.39 -10.57
CA GLY A 73 13.89 -7.16 -11.03
C GLY A 73 12.53 -7.47 -11.65
N ALA A 74 12.44 -8.47 -12.52
CA ALA A 74 11.17 -8.89 -13.11
C ALA A 74 10.18 -9.41 -12.04
N GLY A 75 10.66 -10.18 -11.06
CA GLY A 75 9.84 -10.67 -9.95
C GLY A 75 9.27 -9.52 -9.11
N LEU A 76 10.09 -8.52 -8.75
CA LEU A 76 9.64 -7.33 -8.03
C LEU A 76 8.66 -6.49 -8.85
N LEU A 77 8.95 -6.28 -10.14
CA LEU A 77 8.06 -5.55 -11.05
C LEU A 77 6.68 -6.20 -11.08
N LEU A 78 6.61 -7.52 -11.26
CA LEU A 78 5.34 -8.26 -11.29
C LEU A 78 4.61 -8.18 -9.96
N ALA A 79 5.32 -8.33 -8.83
CA ALA A 79 4.71 -8.28 -7.50
C ALA A 79 4.11 -6.89 -7.19
N LEU A 80 4.86 -5.82 -7.47
CA LEU A 80 4.38 -4.45 -7.25
C LEU A 80 3.27 -4.09 -8.24
N ALA A 81 3.40 -4.44 -9.53
CA ALA A 81 2.37 -4.19 -10.53
C ALA A 81 1.07 -4.93 -10.20
N TRP A 82 1.16 -6.19 -9.73
CA TRP A 82 -0.01 -6.93 -9.24
C TRP A 82 -0.66 -6.26 -8.04
N ALA A 83 0.12 -5.85 -7.03
CA ALA A 83 -0.41 -5.17 -5.84
C ALA A 83 -1.14 -3.87 -6.21
N MET A 84 -0.58 -3.08 -7.15
CA MET A 84 -1.22 -1.86 -7.66
C MET A 84 -2.48 -2.18 -8.46
N ALA A 85 -2.44 -3.18 -9.35
CA ALA A 85 -3.57 -3.56 -10.17
C ALA A 85 -4.75 -4.10 -9.34
N ALA A 86 -4.46 -4.90 -8.31
CA ALA A 86 -5.47 -5.48 -7.42
C ALA A 86 -6.25 -4.43 -6.60
N LYS A 87 -5.70 -3.21 -6.48
CA LYS A 87 -6.31 -2.09 -5.74
C LYS A 87 -6.51 -0.86 -6.63
N ALA A 88 -6.66 -1.05 -7.93
CA ALA A 88 -6.74 0.03 -8.91
C ALA A 88 -7.89 1.01 -8.64
N ASP A 89 -8.97 0.53 -8.07
CA ASP A 89 -10.13 1.31 -7.62
C ASP A 89 -9.82 2.26 -6.45
N GLN A 90 -8.79 1.95 -5.66
CA GLN A 90 -8.46 2.72 -4.44
C GLN A 90 -7.49 3.88 -4.68
N TRP A 91 -6.82 3.97 -5.81
CA TRP A 91 -5.79 4.99 -6.05
C TRP A 91 -5.93 5.73 -7.38
N GLN A 92 -6.56 5.14 -8.40
CA GLN A 92 -6.75 5.82 -9.67
C GLN A 92 -7.74 6.98 -9.53
N GLY A 93 -7.26 8.19 -9.74
CA GLY A 93 -8.03 9.42 -9.59
C GLY A 93 -7.41 10.43 -8.62
N SER A 94 -6.43 10.00 -7.81
CA SER A 94 -5.73 10.83 -6.85
C SER A 94 -4.22 10.61 -6.90
N TRP A 95 -3.44 11.69 -7.01
CA TRP A 95 -1.98 11.63 -6.92
C TRP A 95 -1.51 11.25 -5.52
N GLY A 96 -2.21 11.72 -4.49
CA GLY A 96 -1.92 11.39 -3.09
C GLY A 96 -2.14 9.91 -2.80
N ALA A 97 -3.30 9.36 -3.13
CA ALA A 97 -3.60 7.94 -2.96
C ALA A 97 -2.66 7.04 -3.78
N THR A 98 -2.29 7.46 -5.01
CA THR A 98 -1.29 6.76 -5.83
C THR A 98 0.07 6.73 -5.13
N THR A 99 0.51 7.87 -4.56
CA THR A 99 1.79 7.98 -3.86
C THR A 99 1.81 7.14 -2.59
N GLU A 100 0.73 7.17 -1.80
CA GLU A 100 0.58 6.40 -0.58
C GLU A 100 0.62 4.89 -0.85
N LEU A 101 -0.16 4.41 -1.82
CA LEU A 101 -0.20 2.98 -2.13
C LEU A 101 1.12 2.47 -2.73
N LEU A 102 1.78 3.26 -3.60
CA LEU A 102 3.10 2.93 -4.13
C LEU A 102 4.17 2.86 -3.03
N SER A 103 4.14 3.79 -2.09
CA SER A 103 5.07 3.81 -0.94
C SER A 103 4.81 2.63 0.00
N THR A 104 3.54 2.33 0.28
CA THR A 104 3.14 1.17 1.07
C THR A 104 3.56 -0.14 0.41
N ALA A 105 3.33 -0.29 -0.90
CA ALA A 105 3.78 -1.46 -1.64
C ALA A 105 5.32 -1.58 -1.67
N ALA A 106 6.04 -0.47 -1.82
CA ALA A 106 7.50 -0.46 -1.73
C ALA A 106 7.99 -0.89 -0.34
N ALA A 107 7.34 -0.44 0.74
CA ALA A 107 7.70 -0.79 2.11
C ALA A 107 7.39 -2.26 2.45
N LEU A 108 6.16 -2.71 2.16
CA LEU A 108 5.68 -4.03 2.61
C LEU A 108 6.05 -5.19 1.68
N ILE A 109 6.28 -4.90 0.40
CA ILE A 109 6.67 -5.91 -0.60
C ILE A 109 8.10 -5.67 -1.08
N GLY A 110 8.41 -4.42 -1.46
CA GLY A 110 9.69 -4.07 -2.06
C GLY A 110 10.87 -4.25 -1.12
N VAL A 111 10.81 -3.73 0.10
CA VAL A 111 11.89 -3.82 1.10
C VAL A 111 12.19 -5.27 1.50
N PRO A 112 11.20 -6.08 1.93
CA PRO A 112 11.44 -7.49 2.24
C PRO A 112 12.03 -8.26 1.06
N PHE A 113 11.52 -8.02 -0.13
CA PHE A 113 12.01 -8.64 -1.36
C PHE A 113 13.46 -8.23 -1.66
N ALA A 114 13.81 -6.94 -1.54
CA ALA A 114 15.15 -6.43 -1.80
C ALA A 114 16.17 -7.00 -0.81
N LEU A 115 15.84 -7.05 0.49
CA LEU A 115 16.67 -7.66 1.53
C LEU A 115 16.88 -9.15 1.29
N ALA A 116 15.83 -9.89 0.96
CA ALA A 116 15.89 -11.32 0.68
C ALA A 116 16.69 -11.64 -0.59
N ALA A 117 16.40 -10.95 -1.70
CA ALA A 117 17.09 -11.14 -2.97
C ALA A 117 18.59 -10.77 -2.85
N GLY A 118 18.87 -9.67 -2.14
CA GLY A 118 20.24 -9.28 -1.80
C GLY A 118 20.96 -10.39 -1.03
N SER A 119 20.37 -10.87 0.06
CA SER A 119 20.94 -11.92 0.91
C SER A 119 21.15 -13.23 0.15
N TRP A 120 20.17 -13.61 -0.68
CA TRP A 120 20.29 -14.79 -1.53
C TRP A 120 21.48 -14.66 -2.49
N GLN A 121 21.65 -13.52 -3.13
CA GLN A 121 22.78 -13.29 -4.03
C GLN A 121 24.11 -13.24 -3.28
N GLY A 122 24.18 -12.55 -2.12
CA GLY A 122 25.37 -12.45 -1.30
C GLY A 122 25.91 -13.80 -0.82
N GLY A 123 25.03 -14.75 -0.52
CA GLY A 123 25.38 -16.13 -0.17
C GLY A 123 25.81 -17.03 -1.33
N ARG A 124 25.74 -16.55 -2.59
CA ARG A 124 26.02 -17.34 -3.80
C ARG A 124 27.44 -17.89 -3.87
N GLU A 125 28.45 -17.08 -3.53
CA GLU A 125 29.85 -17.48 -3.57
C GLU A 125 30.12 -18.71 -2.70
N ARG A 126 29.54 -18.72 -1.50
CA ARG A 126 29.63 -19.83 -0.53
C ARG A 126 28.89 -21.08 -1.02
N ARG A 127 27.68 -20.92 -1.56
CA ARG A 127 26.91 -22.02 -2.10
C ARG A 127 27.60 -22.69 -3.29
N ARG A 128 28.35 -21.92 -4.09
CA ARG A 128 29.10 -22.43 -5.26
C ARG A 128 30.54 -22.85 -4.94
N ARG A 129 30.99 -22.69 -3.70
CA ARG A 129 32.38 -22.99 -3.26
C ARG A 129 33.44 -22.26 -4.09
N THR A 130 33.14 -21.03 -4.54
CA THR A 130 34.03 -20.24 -5.41
C THR A 130 34.87 -19.20 -4.65
N ALA A 131 34.84 -19.22 -3.32
CA ALA A 131 35.54 -18.25 -2.48
C ALA A 131 37.07 -18.24 -2.70
N GLU A 132 37.68 -19.43 -2.85
CA GLU A 132 39.13 -19.57 -3.12
C GLU A 132 39.53 -18.99 -4.49
N LEU A 133 38.72 -19.21 -5.52
CA LEU A 133 38.95 -18.66 -6.85
C LEU A 133 38.82 -17.12 -6.86
N LEU A 134 37.94 -16.57 -6.05
CA LEU A 134 37.78 -15.12 -5.92
C LEU A 134 38.91 -14.47 -5.12
N SER A 135 39.47 -15.17 -4.13
CA SER A 135 40.63 -14.66 -3.35
C SER A 135 41.90 -14.55 -4.18
N SER A 136 42.04 -15.34 -5.24
CA SER A 136 43.19 -15.27 -6.19
C SER A 136 43.07 -14.13 -7.23
N THR A 137 41.95 -13.40 -7.26
CA THR A 137 41.78 -12.27 -8.21
C THR A 137 42.43 -11.00 -7.68
N ALA A 138 43.00 -10.19 -8.58
CA ALA A 138 43.66 -8.91 -8.23
C ALA A 138 42.68 -7.77 -7.85
N ARG A 139 41.37 -8.07 -7.63
CA ARG A 139 40.35 -7.06 -7.27
C ARG A 139 40.22 -6.91 -5.77
N THR A 140 40.07 -5.65 -5.33
CA THR A 140 39.80 -5.38 -3.91
C THR A 140 38.47 -5.96 -3.46
N PRO A 141 38.31 -6.36 -2.19
CA PRO A 141 37.04 -6.92 -1.65
C PRO A 141 35.83 -6.00 -1.86
N LEU A 142 36.04 -4.68 -1.81
CA LEU A 142 35.00 -3.67 -2.08
C LEU A 142 34.52 -3.75 -3.53
N VAL A 143 35.44 -3.78 -4.49
CA VAL A 143 35.09 -3.88 -5.91
C VAL A 143 34.36 -5.20 -6.22
N GLN A 144 34.81 -6.32 -5.62
CA GLN A 144 34.12 -7.63 -5.76
C GLN A 144 32.70 -7.56 -5.27
N LEU A 145 32.47 -7.00 -4.08
CA LEU A 145 31.13 -6.85 -3.49
C LEU A 145 30.24 -5.95 -4.35
N LEU A 146 30.73 -4.77 -4.76
CA LEU A 146 29.96 -3.82 -5.56
C LEU A 146 29.60 -4.37 -6.95
N VAL A 147 30.56 -5.05 -7.62
CA VAL A 147 30.30 -5.70 -8.93
C VAL A 147 29.17 -6.73 -8.84
N ALA A 148 29.04 -7.42 -7.72
CA ALA A 148 27.98 -8.40 -7.50
C ALA A 148 26.66 -7.77 -7.04
N ALA A 149 26.70 -6.73 -6.17
CA ALA A 149 25.50 -6.15 -5.55
C ALA A 149 24.81 -5.08 -6.43
N LEU A 150 25.60 -4.22 -7.11
CA LEU A 150 25.05 -3.09 -7.89
C LEU A 150 24.08 -3.50 -9.00
N PRO A 151 24.33 -4.54 -9.82
CA PRO A 151 23.36 -4.95 -10.83
C PRO A 151 22.00 -5.26 -10.24
N LEU A 152 21.96 -5.98 -9.10
CA LEU A 152 20.70 -6.28 -8.41
C LEU A 152 20.02 -5.01 -7.91
N ALA A 153 20.76 -4.13 -7.21
CA ALA A 153 20.23 -2.88 -6.71
C ALA A 153 19.61 -2.02 -7.82
N CYS A 154 20.31 -1.89 -8.95
CA CYS A 154 19.81 -1.15 -10.10
C CYS A 154 18.57 -1.78 -10.75
N TRP A 155 18.52 -3.10 -10.88
CA TRP A 155 17.34 -3.79 -11.44
C TRP A 155 16.12 -3.64 -10.53
N LEU A 156 16.27 -3.70 -9.21
CA LEU A 156 15.16 -3.49 -8.27
C LEU A 156 14.69 -2.03 -8.26
N ALA A 157 15.61 -1.07 -8.29
CA ALA A 157 15.27 0.35 -8.44
C ALA A 157 14.55 0.62 -9.77
N ALA A 158 15.05 0.05 -10.88
CA ALA A 158 14.42 0.18 -12.19
C ALA A 158 13.03 -0.46 -12.24
N ALA A 159 12.85 -1.62 -11.61
CA ALA A 159 11.53 -2.26 -11.48
C ALA A 159 10.54 -1.35 -10.74
N HIS A 160 10.95 -0.74 -9.63
CA HIS A 160 10.11 0.22 -8.90
C HIS A 160 9.77 1.44 -9.76
N VAL A 161 10.76 2.04 -10.43
CA VAL A 161 10.54 3.21 -11.31
C VAL A 161 9.58 2.88 -12.45
N LEU A 162 9.65 1.68 -13.04
CA LEU A 162 8.72 1.24 -14.09
C LEU A 162 7.29 1.08 -13.57
N VAL A 163 7.11 0.53 -12.34
CA VAL A 163 5.79 0.46 -11.72
C VAL A 163 5.25 1.85 -11.43
N VAL A 164 6.09 2.75 -10.89
CA VAL A 164 5.71 4.16 -10.67
C VAL A 164 5.27 4.80 -11.98
N ALA A 165 6.05 4.69 -13.05
CA ALA A 165 5.69 5.25 -14.36
C ALA A 165 4.35 4.70 -14.88
N GLY A 166 4.13 3.38 -14.75
CA GLY A 166 2.86 2.75 -15.12
C GLY A 166 1.68 3.25 -14.28
N ALA A 167 1.87 3.37 -12.96
CA ALA A 167 0.83 3.86 -12.06
C ALA A 167 0.49 5.34 -12.31
N LEU A 168 1.51 6.19 -12.51
CA LEU A 168 1.30 7.59 -12.86
C LEU A 168 0.57 7.74 -14.20
N ALA A 169 0.94 6.95 -15.20
CA ALA A 169 0.24 6.95 -16.49
C ALA A 169 -1.22 6.48 -16.35
N ALA A 170 -1.51 5.53 -15.47
CA ALA A 170 -2.86 5.03 -15.22
C ALA A 170 -3.71 6.00 -14.34
N CYS A 171 -3.06 6.82 -13.49
CA CYS A 171 -3.74 7.83 -12.68
C CYS A 171 -4.04 9.12 -13.47
N ALA A 172 -3.13 9.54 -14.37
CA ALA A 172 -3.18 10.82 -15.06
C ALA A 172 -4.52 11.16 -15.74
N PRO A 173 -5.25 10.22 -16.37
CA PRO A 173 -6.54 10.54 -17.00
C PRO A 173 -7.65 10.93 -16.02
N TYR A 174 -7.50 10.60 -14.74
CA TYR A 174 -8.55 10.72 -13.72
C TYR A 174 -8.23 11.73 -12.62
N ALA A 175 -6.95 12.02 -12.39
CA ALA A 175 -6.53 13.01 -11.40
C ALA A 175 -6.72 14.43 -11.95
N SER A 176 -7.50 15.24 -11.23
CA SER A 176 -7.92 16.57 -11.71
C SER A 176 -7.18 17.73 -11.05
N ALA A 177 -6.43 17.50 -9.95
CA ALA A 177 -5.65 18.52 -9.26
C ALA A 177 -4.38 17.95 -8.62
N GLY A 178 -3.45 18.82 -8.24
CA GLY A 178 -2.18 18.42 -7.64
C GLY A 178 -1.18 17.89 -8.65
N GLY A 179 -0.26 17.03 -8.19
CA GLY A 179 0.76 16.42 -9.03
C GLY A 179 1.51 15.29 -8.33
N PRO A 180 2.27 14.49 -9.10
CA PRO A 180 3.01 13.35 -8.57
C PRO A 180 4.14 13.76 -7.62
N ALA A 181 4.34 13.03 -6.54
CA ALA A 181 5.41 13.22 -5.57
C ALA A 181 6.74 12.58 -6.03
N TYR A 182 7.37 13.10 -7.09
CA TYR A 182 8.57 12.52 -7.71
C TYR A 182 9.72 12.30 -6.73
N THR A 183 9.91 13.19 -5.76
CA THR A 183 10.97 13.07 -4.74
C THR A 183 10.75 11.86 -3.84
N VAL A 184 9.50 11.53 -3.51
CA VAL A 184 9.13 10.35 -2.73
C VAL A 184 9.46 9.09 -3.50
N PHE A 185 9.11 9.02 -4.78
CA PHE A 185 9.40 7.85 -5.62
C PHE A 185 10.89 7.63 -5.82
N ALA A 186 11.66 8.71 -6.02
CA ALA A 186 13.11 8.64 -6.11
C ALA A 186 13.74 8.17 -4.79
N GLY A 187 13.27 8.68 -3.66
CA GLY A 187 13.70 8.24 -2.32
C GLY A 187 13.42 6.77 -2.09
N ASN A 188 12.23 6.28 -2.45
CA ASN A 188 11.87 4.87 -2.33
C ASN A 188 12.73 3.97 -3.25
N ALA A 189 13.03 4.39 -4.48
CA ALA A 189 13.91 3.65 -5.39
C ALA A 189 15.33 3.52 -4.82
N LEU A 190 15.89 4.60 -4.26
CA LEU A 190 17.20 4.60 -3.60
C LEU A 190 17.20 3.71 -2.35
N THR A 191 16.14 3.75 -1.57
CA THR A 191 15.97 2.91 -0.38
C THR A 191 15.92 1.43 -0.75
N LEU A 192 15.19 1.05 -1.79
CA LEU A 192 15.15 -0.34 -2.28
C LEU A 192 16.54 -0.81 -2.77
N ALA A 193 17.26 0.05 -3.48
CA ALA A 193 18.64 -0.23 -3.89
C ALA A 193 19.56 -0.42 -2.67
N ALA A 194 19.46 0.44 -1.66
CA ALA A 194 20.22 0.33 -0.42
C ALA A 194 19.87 -0.96 0.36
N CYS A 195 18.60 -1.33 0.46
CA CYS A 195 18.17 -2.58 1.07
C CYS A 195 18.72 -3.82 0.33
N ALA A 196 18.80 -3.78 -1.00
CA ALA A 196 19.42 -4.86 -1.78
C ALA A 196 20.91 -5.02 -1.47
N VAL A 197 21.65 -3.90 -1.36
CA VAL A 197 23.07 -3.88 -0.99
C VAL A 197 23.25 -4.35 0.45
N LEU A 198 22.43 -3.87 1.38
CA LEU A 198 22.45 -4.29 2.79
C LEU A 198 22.18 -5.79 2.91
N GLY A 199 21.14 -6.30 2.27
CA GLY A 199 20.82 -7.73 2.22
C GLY A 199 21.98 -8.55 1.64
N HIS A 200 22.61 -8.09 0.53
CA HIS A 200 23.77 -8.73 -0.07
C HIS A 200 24.94 -8.82 0.90
N THR A 201 25.21 -7.73 1.62
CA THR A 201 26.29 -7.65 2.60
C THR A 201 26.04 -8.62 3.76
N VAL A 202 24.82 -8.67 4.30
CA VAL A 202 24.44 -9.61 5.36
C VAL A 202 24.54 -11.05 4.87
N GLY A 203 24.02 -11.36 3.67
CA GLY A 203 24.09 -12.70 3.09
C GLY A 203 25.51 -13.19 2.83
N ARG A 204 26.45 -12.27 2.57
CA ARG A 204 27.88 -12.57 2.45
C ARG A 204 28.56 -12.81 3.83
N ALA A 205 28.16 -12.04 4.84
CA ALA A 205 28.73 -12.12 6.19
C ALA A 205 28.26 -13.37 6.96
N VAL A 206 26.96 -13.66 6.91
CA VAL A 206 26.34 -14.70 7.74
C VAL A 206 26.43 -16.06 7.05
N PRO A 207 27.00 -17.11 7.70
CA PRO A 207 27.18 -18.44 7.08
C PRO A 207 25.91 -19.30 7.01
N PHE A 208 24.77 -18.77 7.30
CA PHE A 208 23.51 -19.52 7.31
C PHE A 208 22.81 -19.51 5.95
N ARG A 209 22.35 -20.67 5.48
CA ARG A 209 21.75 -20.79 4.13
C ARG A 209 20.39 -20.12 3.99
N LEU A 210 19.65 -20.00 5.07
CA LEU A 210 18.30 -19.46 5.09
C LEU A 210 18.24 -17.99 5.51
N THR A 211 19.36 -17.25 5.53
CA THR A 211 19.44 -15.84 5.95
C THR A 211 18.46 -14.92 5.19
N ALA A 212 18.10 -15.28 3.96
CA ALA A 212 17.14 -14.52 3.16
C ALA A 212 15.75 -14.46 3.80
N LEU A 213 15.29 -15.56 4.43
CA LEU A 213 13.96 -15.63 5.03
C LEU A 213 13.79 -14.70 6.25
N PRO A 214 14.66 -14.76 7.29
CA PRO A 214 14.55 -13.83 8.42
C PRO A 214 14.75 -12.37 8.03
N LEU A 215 15.52 -12.07 6.99
CA LEU A 215 15.64 -10.71 6.48
C LEU A 215 14.36 -10.23 5.78
N ALA A 216 13.69 -11.09 5.03
CA ALA A 216 12.38 -10.76 4.46
C ALA A 216 11.35 -10.52 5.56
N VAL A 217 11.25 -11.45 6.52
CA VAL A 217 10.32 -11.33 7.65
C VAL A 217 10.61 -10.09 8.48
N GLY A 218 11.90 -9.86 8.82
CA GLY A 218 12.32 -8.67 9.56
C GLY A 218 11.98 -7.37 8.83
N GLY A 219 12.23 -7.30 7.53
CA GLY A 219 11.86 -6.14 6.70
C GLY A 219 10.35 -5.88 6.68
N TYR A 220 9.56 -6.95 6.56
CA TYR A 220 8.10 -6.86 6.62
C TYR A 220 7.58 -6.41 8.00
N VAL A 221 8.13 -6.98 9.08
CA VAL A 221 7.75 -6.61 10.46
C VAL A 221 8.12 -5.16 10.75
N VAL A 222 9.31 -4.71 10.35
CA VAL A 222 9.71 -3.30 10.50
C VAL A 222 8.77 -2.39 9.73
N GLY A 223 8.47 -2.70 8.46
CA GLY A 223 7.53 -1.92 7.66
C GLY A 223 6.10 -1.94 8.20
N GLY A 224 5.57 -3.13 8.52
CA GLY A 224 4.18 -3.31 8.92
C GLY A 224 3.89 -2.95 10.37
N VAL A 225 4.71 -3.40 11.32
CA VAL A 225 4.44 -3.21 12.76
C VAL A 225 4.97 -1.87 13.27
N ILE A 226 6.23 -1.53 12.96
CA ILE A 226 6.82 -0.27 13.40
C ILE A 226 6.22 0.89 12.61
N GLY A 227 6.05 0.70 11.29
CA GLY A 227 5.50 1.71 10.40
C GLY A 227 4.07 2.13 10.71
N THR A 228 3.23 1.26 11.26
CA THR A 228 1.85 1.58 11.65
C THR A 228 1.72 1.99 13.11
N GLY A 229 2.84 2.00 13.85
CA GLY A 229 2.86 2.40 15.26
C GLY A 229 2.58 3.88 15.47
N ARG A 230 2.20 4.26 16.72
CA ARG A 230 1.96 5.65 17.11
C ARG A 230 3.23 6.41 17.53
N SER A 231 4.35 5.71 17.70
CA SER A 231 5.63 6.31 18.10
C SER A 231 6.35 6.92 16.89
N ASP A 232 7.10 8.01 17.11
CA ASP A 232 7.91 8.67 16.08
C ASP A 232 9.01 7.76 15.49
N VAL A 233 9.32 6.62 16.13
CA VAL A 233 10.15 5.55 15.58
C VAL A 233 9.60 5.00 14.25
N ARG A 234 8.30 5.17 13.98
CA ARG A 234 7.67 4.81 12.69
C ARG A 234 8.36 5.46 11.48
N TYR A 235 8.93 6.66 11.64
CA TYR A 235 9.63 7.37 10.57
C TYR A 235 11.00 6.75 10.20
N LEU A 236 11.49 5.75 10.96
CA LEU A 236 12.68 4.97 10.64
C LEU A 236 12.40 3.80 9.68
N THR A 237 11.16 3.58 9.30
CA THR A 237 10.81 2.56 8.31
C THR A 237 11.47 2.85 6.97
N PHE A 238 11.92 1.80 6.32
CA PHE A 238 12.45 1.88 4.97
C PHE A 238 11.27 2.14 4.00
N CYS A 239 11.31 3.18 3.24
CA CYS A 239 10.22 3.75 2.47
C CYS A 239 9.16 4.49 3.32
N MET A 240 8.60 5.51 2.71
CA MET A 240 7.71 6.46 3.39
C MET A 240 6.25 5.94 3.35
N ILE A 241 5.78 5.39 4.46
CA ILE A 241 4.40 4.88 4.60
C ILE A 241 3.44 5.98 5.12
N HIS A 242 4.00 7.06 5.71
CA HIS A 242 3.24 8.07 6.47
C HIS A 242 2.85 9.30 5.63
N ILE A 243 2.49 9.09 4.38
CA ILE A 243 1.93 10.15 3.54
C ILE A 243 0.41 10.02 3.64
N LEU A 244 -0.23 11.08 4.10
CA LEU A 244 -1.67 11.13 4.37
C LEU A 244 -2.51 11.28 3.08
N GLY A 245 -2.24 10.50 2.04
CA GLY A 245 -3.00 10.54 0.80
C GLY A 245 -3.06 11.95 0.19
N ASP A 246 -4.26 12.45 -0.07
CA ASP A 246 -4.47 13.81 -0.65
C ASP A 246 -4.33 14.93 0.37
N ASN A 247 -4.38 14.64 1.69
CA ASN A 247 -4.35 15.65 2.75
C ASN A 247 -2.93 16.02 3.18
N GLY A 248 -1.95 15.15 2.95
CA GLY A 248 -0.58 15.35 3.41
C GLY A 248 0.44 15.43 2.27
N LEU A 249 1.36 16.38 2.38
CA LEU A 249 2.50 16.53 1.47
C LEU A 249 3.80 16.31 2.24
N ALA A 250 4.64 15.39 1.77
CA ALA A 250 5.97 15.21 2.33
C ALA A 250 6.79 16.50 2.19
N VAL A 251 7.49 16.94 3.25
CA VAL A 251 8.45 18.03 3.14
C VAL A 251 9.57 17.62 2.17
N TRP A 252 10.08 18.56 1.38
CA TRP A 252 10.98 18.27 0.25
C TRP A 252 12.26 17.49 0.61
N TRP A 253 12.78 17.65 1.82
CA TRP A 253 13.99 16.98 2.27
C TRP A 253 13.75 15.62 2.95
N TYR A 254 12.52 15.31 3.36
CA TYR A 254 12.18 14.04 4.00
C TYR A 254 12.61 12.82 3.17
N PRO A 255 12.30 12.73 1.86
CA PRO A 255 12.74 11.61 1.03
C PRO A 255 14.26 11.44 0.96
N LEU A 256 14.99 12.55 0.99
CA LEU A 256 16.45 12.53 0.93
C LEU A 256 17.06 12.00 2.24
N VAL A 257 16.53 12.43 3.38
CA VAL A 257 17.01 11.98 4.70
C VAL A 257 16.64 10.52 4.94
N SER A 258 15.45 10.07 4.52
CA SER A 258 15.06 8.67 4.57
C SER A 258 15.96 7.78 3.70
N ALA A 259 16.28 8.23 2.49
CA ALA A 259 17.24 7.52 1.63
C ALA A 259 18.66 7.51 2.22
N LEU A 260 19.10 8.61 2.86
CA LEU A 260 20.39 8.70 3.55
C LEU A 260 20.47 7.71 4.73
N TRP A 261 19.41 7.58 5.51
CA TRP A 261 19.28 6.57 6.57
C TRP A 261 19.55 5.17 6.03
N ALA A 262 18.83 4.74 5.00
CA ALA A 262 18.98 3.42 4.41
C ALA A 262 20.34 3.22 3.72
N ALA A 263 20.78 4.18 2.92
CA ALA A 263 22.05 4.12 2.18
C ALA A 263 23.26 4.19 3.12
N GLY A 264 23.18 4.97 4.18
CA GLY A 264 24.22 5.06 5.21
C GLY A 264 24.40 3.73 5.95
N LEU A 265 23.33 3.05 6.32
CA LEU A 265 23.39 1.71 6.90
C LEU A 265 24.01 0.69 5.92
N ALA A 266 23.60 0.72 4.66
CA ALA A 266 24.15 -0.16 3.64
C ALA A 266 25.64 0.10 3.42
N ALA A 267 26.06 1.36 3.31
CA ALA A 267 27.47 1.76 3.17
C ALA A 267 28.31 1.39 4.39
N ALA A 268 27.78 1.60 5.59
CA ALA A 268 28.46 1.20 6.83
C ALA A 268 28.69 -0.32 6.87
N ALA A 269 27.67 -1.11 6.54
CA ALA A 269 27.79 -2.57 6.48
C ALA A 269 28.81 -3.03 5.42
N VAL A 270 28.80 -2.43 4.22
CA VAL A 270 29.77 -2.70 3.15
C VAL A 270 31.19 -2.41 3.63
N LEU A 271 31.45 -1.23 4.19
CA LEU A 271 32.78 -0.83 4.65
C LEU A 271 33.25 -1.66 5.85
N ALA A 272 32.35 -2.03 6.78
CA ALA A 272 32.70 -2.91 7.90
C ALA A 272 33.24 -4.28 7.46
N LEU A 273 32.76 -4.79 6.30
CA LEU A 273 33.21 -6.08 5.75
C LEU A 273 34.42 -5.96 4.80
N THR A 274 34.57 -4.85 4.09
CA THR A 274 35.50 -4.78 2.95
C THR A 274 36.67 -3.84 3.19
N ALA A 275 36.55 -2.87 4.11
CA ALA A 275 37.60 -1.89 4.35
C ALA A 275 38.75 -2.47 5.18
N TYR A 276 39.96 -2.08 4.83
CA TYR A 276 41.17 -2.41 5.62
C TYR A 276 41.11 -1.85 7.04
N ARG A 277 40.66 -0.60 7.20
CA ARG A 277 40.38 0.03 8.49
C ARG A 277 38.88 0.03 8.73
N ARG A 278 38.36 -0.86 9.56
CA ARG A 278 36.92 -0.97 9.88
C ARG A 278 36.34 0.33 10.45
N ALA A 279 37.19 1.19 11.06
CA ALA A 279 36.75 2.50 11.53
C ALA A 279 36.16 3.42 10.42
N THR A 280 36.53 3.20 9.14
CA THR A 280 35.91 3.96 8.03
C THR A 280 34.43 3.73 7.90
N ALA A 281 33.88 2.62 8.41
CA ALA A 281 32.46 2.35 8.47
C ALA A 281 31.70 3.28 9.44
N LEU A 282 32.41 3.88 10.42
CA LEU A 282 31.79 4.79 11.39
C LEU A 282 31.26 6.07 10.75
N LEU A 283 31.89 6.55 9.67
CA LEU A 283 31.41 7.78 8.99
C LEU A 283 30.02 7.63 8.39
N PRO A 284 29.74 6.65 7.49
CA PRO A 284 28.39 6.46 6.97
C PRO A 284 27.39 5.99 8.05
N LEU A 285 27.86 5.29 9.09
CA LEU A 285 27.01 4.95 10.23
C LEU A 285 26.61 6.19 11.01
N ALA A 286 27.53 7.12 11.29
CA ALA A 286 27.20 8.37 11.95
C ALA A 286 26.22 9.23 11.12
N ALA A 287 26.42 9.29 9.79
CA ALA A 287 25.48 9.96 8.89
C ALA A 287 24.08 9.31 8.91
N ALA A 288 24.01 7.98 8.92
CA ALA A 288 22.74 7.26 9.05
C ALA A 288 22.06 7.54 10.40
N LEU A 289 22.81 7.47 11.51
CA LEU A 289 22.26 7.76 12.83
C LEU A 289 21.82 9.22 12.96
N GLY A 290 22.57 10.17 12.40
CA GLY A 290 22.16 11.58 12.32
C GLY A 290 20.86 11.76 11.54
N ALA A 291 20.72 11.07 10.40
CA ALA A 291 19.48 11.04 9.64
C ALA A 291 18.32 10.43 10.45
N ALA A 292 18.57 9.32 11.16
CA ALA A 292 17.56 8.67 12.00
C ALA A 292 17.10 9.59 13.16
N VAL A 293 18.03 10.26 13.84
CA VAL A 293 17.72 11.25 14.89
C VAL A 293 16.87 12.39 14.33
N LEU A 294 17.25 12.93 13.16
CA LEU A 294 16.49 14.00 12.51
C LEU A 294 15.07 13.55 12.15
N LEU A 295 14.89 12.34 11.61
CA LEU A 295 13.57 11.79 11.29
C LEU A 295 12.69 11.66 12.53
N VAL A 296 13.21 11.08 13.61
CA VAL A 296 12.46 10.87 14.86
C VAL A 296 12.15 12.18 15.57
N GLN A 297 13.11 13.12 15.62
CA GLN A 297 12.90 14.42 16.28
C GLN A 297 11.91 15.31 15.54
N THR A 298 11.85 15.21 14.21
CA THR A 298 10.89 16.00 13.42
C THR A 298 9.49 15.40 13.49
N GLY A 299 9.38 14.07 13.58
CA GLY A 299 8.10 13.39 13.76
C GLY A 299 7.05 13.78 12.71
N ASP A 300 5.86 14.17 13.17
CA ASP A 300 4.75 14.59 12.31
C ASP A 300 5.06 15.82 11.44
N GLY A 301 6.06 16.63 11.82
CA GLY A 301 6.54 17.75 11.01
C GLY A 301 7.18 17.37 9.67
N LEU A 302 7.40 16.07 9.42
CA LEU A 302 7.85 15.54 8.13
C LEU A 302 6.77 15.58 7.05
N VAL A 303 5.52 15.70 7.45
CA VAL A 303 4.35 15.83 6.57
C VAL A 303 3.65 17.14 6.91
N ARG A 304 3.35 17.94 5.90
CA ARG A 304 2.59 19.19 6.04
C ARG A 304 1.24 19.02 5.38
N ASP A 305 0.26 19.77 5.87
CA ASP A 305 -1.07 19.79 5.26
C ASP A 305 -1.01 20.26 3.80
N ASN A 306 -1.81 19.61 2.97
CA ASN A 306 -1.99 20.02 1.59
C ASN A 306 -2.91 21.26 1.54
N PRO A 307 -2.46 22.42 1.04
CA PRO A 307 -3.30 23.61 0.97
C PRO A 307 -4.59 23.43 0.14
N LEU A 308 -4.61 22.45 -0.78
CA LEU A 308 -5.81 22.13 -1.55
C LEU A 308 -6.89 21.46 -0.71
N SER A 309 -6.51 20.66 0.30
CA SER A 309 -7.46 19.95 1.15
C SER A 309 -8.32 20.87 2.02
N HIS A 310 -7.91 22.15 2.18
CA HIS A 310 -8.65 23.19 2.90
C HIS A 310 -9.47 24.11 1.99
N ARG A 311 -9.53 23.81 0.70
CA ARG A 311 -10.27 24.61 -0.29
C ARG A 311 -11.36 23.76 -0.94
N GLN A 312 -12.37 24.45 -1.43
CA GLN A 312 -13.50 23.85 -2.13
C GLN A 312 -13.74 24.51 -3.49
N VAL A 313 -14.33 23.73 -4.40
CA VAL A 313 -14.87 24.19 -5.66
C VAL A 313 -16.36 23.92 -5.64
N CYS A 314 -17.18 24.95 -5.85
CA CYS A 314 -18.62 24.89 -5.65
C CYS A 314 -19.40 25.09 -6.96
N ASP A 315 -20.52 24.38 -7.04
CA ASP A 315 -21.63 24.66 -7.95
C ASP A 315 -22.72 25.40 -7.16
N THR A 316 -22.88 26.66 -7.45
CA THR A 316 -23.86 27.57 -6.80
C THR A 316 -25.20 27.64 -7.56
N SER A 317 -25.38 26.83 -8.59
CA SER A 317 -26.63 26.76 -9.34
C SER A 317 -27.71 25.90 -8.66
N THR A 318 -27.36 25.18 -7.59
CA THR A 318 -28.25 24.32 -6.81
C THR A 318 -28.56 24.91 -5.44
N THR A 319 -29.59 24.39 -4.78
CA THR A 319 -29.93 24.71 -3.38
C THR A 319 -30.15 23.39 -2.62
N PRO A 320 -29.30 23.05 -1.64
CA PRO A 320 -28.04 23.72 -1.21
C PRO A 320 -26.98 23.79 -2.32
N ASP A 321 -26.03 24.74 -2.20
CA ASP A 321 -24.82 24.73 -3.05
C ASP A 321 -24.05 23.42 -2.86
N ILE A 322 -23.43 22.91 -3.92
CA ILE A 322 -22.63 21.67 -3.86
C ILE A 322 -21.16 22.02 -3.98
N CYS A 323 -20.38 21.75 -2.94
CA CYS A 323 -18.95 22.05 -2.90
C CYS A 323 -18.15 20.75 -2.72
N VAL A 324 -17.20 20.46 -3.62
CA VAL A 324 -16.26 19.35 -3.50
C VAL A 324 -14.86 19.86 -3.14
N ASN A 325 -14.04 19.02 -2.51
CA ASN A 325 -12.68 19.35 -2.14
C ASN A 325 -11.83 19.70 -3.37
N ALA A 326 -10.99 20.74 -3.26
CA ALA A 326 -10.12 21.17 -4.35
C ALA A 326 -8.98 20.21 -4.68
N THR A 327 -8.82 19.11 -3.93
CA THR A 327 -7.92 18.01 -4.30
C THR A 327 -8.47 17.16 -5.45
N TYR A 328 -9.81 17.18 -5.69
CA TYR A 328 -10.47 16.48 -6.79
C TYR A 328 -11.62 17.29 -7.42
N PRO A 329 -11.34 18.50 -7.94
CA PRO A 329 -12.37 19.40 -8.50
C PRO A 329 -13.10 18.80 -9.69
N GLY A 330 -12.50 17.84 -10.40
CA GLY A 330 -13.13 17.13 -11.52
C GLY A 330 -14.31 16.25 -11.12
N MET A 331 -14.50 15.98 -9.82
CA MET A 331 -15.67 15.26 -9.31
C MET A 331 -16.94 16.11 -9.25
N LEU A 332 -16.84 17.45 -9.23
CA LEU A 332 -18.00 18.33 -9.07
C LEU A 332 -19.15 18.03 -10.03
N PRO A 333 -18.95 17.88 -11.36
CA PRO A 333 -20.05 17.57 -12.27
C PRO A 333 -20.73 16.21 -12.01
N GLU A 334 -19.95 15.21 -11.52
CA GLU A 334 -20.47 13.88 -11.21
C GLU A 334 -21.32 13.91 -9.92
N VAL A 335 -20.83 14.64 -8.90
CA VAL A 335 -21.53 14.85 -7.63
C VAL A 335 -22.83 15.64 -7.85
N THR A 336 -22.76 16.75 -8.57
CA THR A 336 -23.96 17.55 -8.91
C THR A 336 -24.99 16.70 -9.64
N ARG A 337 -24.56 15.86 -10.59
CA ARG A 337 -25.46 14.94 -11.29
C ARG A 337 -26.05 13.88 -10.35
N ALA A 338 -25.27 13.29 -9.49
CA ALA A 338 -25.73 12.31 -8.52
C ALA A 338 -26.76 12.89 -7.54
N LEU A 339 -26.58 14.13 -7.12
CA LEU A 339 -27.45 14.82 -6.19
C LEU A 339 -28.61 15.57 -6.86
N SER A 340 -28.72 15.59 -8.19
CA SER A 340 -29.77 16.36 -8.89
C SER A 340 -31.20 15.99 -8.48
N GLY A 341 -31.47 14.72 -8.20
CA GLY A 341 -32.77 14.27 -7.70
C GLY A 341 -33.07 14.77 -6.28
N LEU A 342 -32.04 14.83 -5.42
CA LEU A 342 -32.13 15.33 -4.06
C LEU A 342 -32.37 16.86 -4.05
N THR A 343 -31.52 17.61 -4.74
CA THR A 343 -31.63 19.08 -4.83
C THR A 343 -32.93 19.52 -5.48
N GLY A 344 -33.40 18.79 -6.53
CA GLY A 344 -34.70 19.07 -7.14
C GLY A 344 -35.90 18.88 -6.20
N ARG A 345 -35.83 17.94 -5.24
CA ARG A 345 -36.86 17.77 -4.20
C ARG A 345 -36.81 18.87 -3.13
N LEU A 346 -35.64 19.45 -2.90
CA LEU A 346 -35.44 20.52 -1.94
C LEU A 346 -35.73 21.91 -2.51
N GLU A 347 -36.01 22.03 -3.80
CA GLU A 347 -36.31 23.31 -4.42
C GLU A 347 -37.51 24.00 -3.77
N GLY A 348 -37.27 25.25 -3.29
CA GLY A 348 -38.28 26.05 -2.63
C GLY A 348 -38.55 25.67 -1.16
N VAL A 349 -37.83 24.72 -0.59
CA VAL A 349 -37.84 24.41 0.84
C VAL A 349 -37.02 25.45 1.60
N ARG A 350 -37.51 25.90 2.76
CA ARG A 350 -36.83 26.87 3.63
C ARG A 350 -36.01 26.16 4.69
N ASN A 351 -35.09 26.91 5.33
CA ASN A 351 -34.27 26.46 6.47
C ASN A 351 -33.34 25.29 6.12
N LEU A 352 -32.98 25.15 4.83
CA LEU A 352 -31.95 24.20 4.40
C LEU A 352 -30.56 24.72 4.77
N PRO A 353 -29.57 23.83 4.88
CA PRO A 353 -28.17 24.22 4.86
C PRO A 353 -27.88 25.10 3.64
N VAL A 354 -26.98 26.05 3.78
CA VAL A 354 -26.59 26.94 2.66
C VAL A 354 -25.87 26.14 1.59
N ARG A 355 -25.04 25.18 2.04
CA ARG A 355 -24.25 24.34 1.13
C ARG A 355 -23.96 22.98 1.71
N TYR A 356 -23.71 22.03 0.84
CA TYR A 356 -22.94 20.85 1.10
C TYR A 356 -21.46 21.17 1.04
N GLU A 357 -20.66 20.61 1.95
CA GLU A 357 -19.20 20.78 1.96
C GLU A 357 -18.48 19.44 2.01
N ASP A 358 -17.23 19.44 1.56
CA ASP A 358 -16.33 18.30 1.54
C ASP A 358 -14.96 18.73 2.10
N LEU A 359 -14.92 18.95 3.42
CA LEU A 359 -13.73 19.28 4.17
C LEU A 359 -13.54 18.28 5.31
N TRP A 360 -12.30 18.05 5.70
CA TRP A 360 -11.94 17.20 6.84
C TRP A 360 -12.08 17.97 8.18
N ARG A 361 -13.24 18.50 8.41
CA ARG A 361 -13.65 19.17 9.65
C ARG A 361 -15.13 18.94 9.87
N ASP A 362 -15.59 19.15 11.08
CA ASP A 362 -17.02 19.17 11.34
C ASP A 362 -17.69 20.34 10.58
N PRO A 363 -18.85 20.13 9.97
CA PRO A 363 -19.58 21.16 9.25
C PRO A 363 -19.97 22.29 10.22
N HIS A 364 -19.88 23.52 9.74
CA HIS A 364 -20.36 24.67 10.52
C HIS A 364 -21.89 24.73 10.48
N ARG A 365 -22.46 25.51 11.39
CA ARG A 365 -23.91 25.73 11.41
C ARG A 365 -24.41 26.24 10.05
N GLY A 366 -25.37 25.53 9.49
CA GLY A 366 -25.90 25.82 8.14
C GLY A 366 -25.09 25.20 7.00
N GLU A 367 -24.17 24.29 7.28
CA GLU A 367 -23.48 23.47 6.31
C GLU A 367 -23.87 22.00 6.52
N ALA A 368 -23.86 21.20 5.47
CA ALA A 368 -24.03 19.74 5.53
C ALA A 368 -22.82 19.05 4.92
N GLN A 369 -22.33 17.99 5.55
CA GLN A 369 -21.20 17.23 5.06
C GLN A 369 -21.57 16.42 3.82
N LEU A 370 -20.72 16.42 2.78
CA LEU A 370 -20.82 15.43 1.72
C LEU A 370 -20.26 14.07 2.16
N PRO A 371 -20.81 12.98 1.66
CA PRO A 371 -20.18 11.67 1.83
C PRO A 371 -18.76 11.66 1.24
N ILE A 372 -17.88 10.89 1.87
CA ILE A 372 -16.47 10.83 1.48
C ILE A 372 -16.31 10.41 0.02
N LEU A 373 -15.64 11.25 -0.76
CA LEU A 373 -15.36 11.03 -2.19
C LEU A 373 -14.00 10.42 -2.48
N THR A 374 -13.20 10.13 -1.46
CA THR A 374 -11.86 9.55 -1.67
C THR A 374 -11.95 8.16 -2.31
N PRO A 375 -10.92 7.76 -3.09
CA PRO A 375 -10.86 6.40 -3.66
C PRO A 375 -10.88 5.29 -2.61
N ILE A 376 -10.54 5.60 -1.34
CA ILE A 376 -10.67 4.70 -0.19
C ILE A 376 -12.14 4.54 0.20
N GLY A 377 -12.99 5.51 -0.13
CA GLY A 377 -14.45 5.42 -0.03
C GLY A 377 -15.01 4.57 -1.17
N TRP A 378 -16.14 3.97 -0.92
CA TRP A 378 -16.84 3.11 -1.88
C TRP A 378 -17.57 3.93 -2.94
N SER A 379 -17.61 5.24 -2.75
CA SER A 379 -18.45 6.17 -3.50
C SER A 379 -17.81 6.69 -4.79
N ALA A 380 -16.47 6.68 -4.92
CA ALA A 380 -15.80 7.22 -6.09
C ALA A 380 -14.69 6.31 -6.62
N VAL A 381 -14.71 6.01 -7.93
CA VAL A 381 -13.68 5.25 -8.64
C VAL A 381 -13.37 5.93 -9.96
N ARG A 382 -12.09 6.20 -10.20
CA ARG A 382 -11.60 6.76 -11.49
C ARG A 382 -12.33 8.05 -11.91
N GLY A 383 -12.56 8.94 -10.95
CA GLY A 383 -13.22 10.22 -11.21
C GLY A 383 -14.72 10.14 -11.50
N LYS A 384 -15.37 9.02 -11.09
CA LYS A 384 -16.82 8.82 -11.22
C LYS A 384 -17.42 8.32 -9.92
N VAL A 385 -18.62 8.76 -9.62
CA VAL A 385 -19.42 8.18 -8.53
C VAL A 385 -19.86 6.79 -8.93
N THR A 386 -19.57 5.79 -8.09
CA THR A 386 -19.81 4.36 -8.39
C THR A 386 -21.30 3.98 -8.35
N ASP A 387 -21.97 4.46 -7.30
CA ASP A 387 -23.42 4.32 -7.15
C ASP A 387 -24.03 5.69 -6.83
N PRO A 388 -24.55 6.41 -7.84
CA PRO A 388 -25.16 7.72 -7.64
C PRO A 388 -26.38 7.72 -6.70
N ARG A 389 -27.10 6.60 -6.61
CA ARG A 389 -28.28 6.48 -5.74
C ARG A 389 -27.87 6.32 -4.29
N GLN A 390 -26.92 5.42 -4.04
CA GLN A 390 -26.33 5.24 -2.72
C GLN A 390 -25.69 6.54 -2.23
N TYR A 391 -24.93 7.23 -3.09
CA TYR A 391 -24.30 8.50 -2.78
C TYR A 391 -25.32 9.59 -2.41
N ALA A 392 -26.43 9.69 -3.17
CA ALA A 392 -27.51 10.63 -2.87
C ALA A 392 -28.21 10.29 -1.55
N TRP A 393 -28.36 9.01 -1.23
CA TRP A 393 -28.93 8.55 0.04
C TRP A 393 -28.03 8.89 1.21
N GLU A 394 -26.71 8.65 1.11
CA GLU A 394 -25.73 9.05 2.11
C GLU A 394 -25.69 10.57 2.30
N ALA A 395 -25.77 11.36 1.21
CA ALA A 395 -25.85 12.81 1.28
C ALA A 395 -27.16 13.29 1.93
N ALA A 396 -28.27 12.58 1.70
CA ALA A 396 -29.54 12.88 2.36
C ALA A 396 -29.49 12.58 3.86
N GLN A 397 -28.76 11.55 4.29
CA GLN A 397 -28.53 11.26 5.71
C GLN A 397 -27.84 12.43 6.41
N MET A 398 -26.88 13.11 5.74
CA MET A 398 -26.18 14.26 6.32
C MET A 398 -27.10 15.50 6.52
N LEU A 399 -28.31 15.50 5.98
CA LEU A 399 -29.33 16.52 6.24
C LEU A 399 -30.23 16.17 7.42
N VAL A 400 -30.21 14.93 7.91
CA VAL A 400 -31.21 14.38 8.83
C VAL A 400 -30.50 13.98 10.13
N ARG A 401 -30.22 14.91 11.02
CA ARG A 401 -29.66 14.67 12.38
C ARG A 401 -28.61 13.56 12.48
N TRP A 402 -27.74 13.46 11.46
CA TRP A 402 -26.76 12.38 11.35
C TRP A 402 -25.75 12.36 12.52
N ASP A 403 -25.27 13.54 12.94
CA ASP A 403 -24.27 13.66 14.02
C ASP A 403 -24.84 13.41 15.43
N CYS A 404 -26.10 13.05 15.50
CA CYS A 404 -26.82 12.91 16.77
C CYS A 404 -26.83 11.48 17.31
N HIS A 405 -25.81 10.70 17.06
CA HIS A 405 -25.74 9.28 17.45
C HIS A 405 -25.82 9.01 18.94
N GLU A 406 -25.40 9.95 19.78
CA GLU A 406 -25.40 9.81 21.24
C GLU A 406 -26.61 10.47 21.93
N ALA A 407 -27.41 11.22 21.21
CA ALA A 407 -28.56 11.90 21.78
C ALA A 407 -29.79 10.96 21.81
N PRO A 408 -30.51 10.88 22.92
CA PRO A 408 -31.73 10.10 22.99
C PRO A 408 -32.83 10.75 22.12
N SER A 409 -32.91 10.31 20.84
CA SER A 409 -34.04 10.70 20.00
C SER A 409 -35.31 9.97 20.49
N THR A 410 -36.43 10.68 20.59
CA THR A 410 -37.70 10.00 20.81
C THR A 410 -38.09 9.17 19.61
N GLU A 411 -38.76 8.05 19.80
CA GLU A 411 -39.25 7.17 18.72
C GLU A 411 -39.96 7.95 17.60
N ARG A 412 -40.75 8.96 17.97
CA ARG A 412 -41.42 9.85 17.03
C ARG A 412 -40.46 10.63 16.14
N ILE A 413 -39.36 11.14 16.67
CA ILE A 413 -38.35 11.88 15.91
C ILE A 413 -37.66 10.92 14.91
N ALA A 414 -37.26 9.76 15.38
CA ALA A 414 -36.61 8.75 14.52
C ALA A 414 -37.53 8.30 13.37
N VAL A 415 -38.82 8.08 13.62
CA VAL A 415 -39.82 7.76 12.59
C VAL A 415 -39.96 8.90 11.56
N THR A 416 -39.91 10.15 12.00
CA THR A 416 -40.02 11.32 11.13
C THR A 416 -38.75 11.46 10.29
N ASP A 417 -37.57 11.31 10.88
CA ASP A 417 -36.28 11.40 10.21
C ASP A 417 -36.15 10.32 9.11
N GLU A 418 -36.53 9.09 9.40
CA GLU A 418 -36.53 7.99 8.42
C GLU A 418 -37.49 8.27 7.25
N ALA A 419 -38.69 8.79 7.53
CA ALA A 419 -39.63 9.15 6.49
C ALA A 419 -39.10 10.26 5.57
N VAL A 420 -38.45 11.28 6.12
CA VAL A 420 -37.80 12.36 5.37
C VAL A 420 -36.66 11.83 4.54
N LEU A 421 -35.76 11.02 5.13
CA LEU A 421 -34.63 10.41 4.42
C LEU A 421 -35.08 9.61 3.18
N ARG A 422 -36.04 8.73 3.37
CA ARG A 422 -36.59 7.90 2.26
C ARG A 422 -37.25 8.75 1.18
N TRP A 423 -37.91 9.84 1.55
CA TRP A 423 -38.49 10.75 0.58
C TRP A 423 -37.45 11.54 -0.19
N LEU A 424 -36.37 12.01 0.48
CA LEU A 424 -35.29 12.78 -0.12
C LEU A 424 -34.49 11.94 -1.11
N ALA A 425 -34.13 10.72 -0.77
CA ALA A 425 -33.30 9.85 -1.59
C ALA A 425 -33.73 8.38 -1.47
N PRO A 426 -34.74 7.94 -2.24
CA PRO A 426 -35.13 6.54 -2.25
C PRO A 426 -33.99 5.67 -2.81
N ASP A 427 -33.52 4.74 -1.98
CA ASP A 427 -32.47 3.80 -2.34
C ASP A 427 -32.97 2.34 -2.33
N PRO A 428 -32.74 1.58 -3.42
CA PRO A 428 -33.14 0.18 -3.49
C PRO A 428 -32.46 -0.74 -2.49
N LEU A 429 -31.24 -0.38 -2.03
CA LEU A 429 -30.53 -1.17 -1.03
C LEU A 429 -31.18 -0.99 0.35
N SER A 430 -31.46 0.25 0.76
CA SER A 430 -32.15 0.53 2.02
C SER A 430 -33.55 -0.10 2.05
N ALA A 431 -34.27 -0.11 0.93
CA ALA A 431 -35.56 -0.80 0.82
C ALA A 431 -35.42 -2.31 1.08
N ARG A 432 -34.41 -2.99 0.52
CA ARG A 432 -34.15 -4.42 0.76
C ARG A 432 -33.74 -4.72 2.19
N ILE A 433 -32.89 -3.87 2.76
CA ILE A 433 -32.45 -3.98 4.16
C ILE A 433 -33.65 -3.87 5.08
N ARG A 434 -34.55 -2.92 4.82
CA ARG A 434 -35.79 -2.76 5.57
C ARG A 434 -36.70 -3.98 5.48
N GLU A 435 -36.88 -4.53 4.29
CA GLU A 435 -37.68 -5.76 4.09
C GLU A 435 -37.07 -6.92 4.91
N TYR A 436 -35.77 -7.03 4.94
CA TYR A 436 -35.07 -8.01 5.76
C TYR A 436 -35.37 -7.82 7.25
N PHE A 437 -35.28 -6.61 7.79
CA PHE A 437 -35.58 -6.34 9.19
C PHE A 437 -37.06 -6.59 9.52
N MET A 438 -37.99 -6.22 8.64
CA MET A 438 -39.41 -6.55 8.79
C MET A 438 -39.62 -8.07 8.88
N LYS A 439 -38.96 -8.85 8.05
CA LYS A 439 -39.02 -10.31 8.08
C LYS A 439 -38.45 -10.88 9.34
N GLN A 440 -37.28 -10.39 9.75
CA GLN A 440 -36.60 -10.82 10.98
C GLN A 440 -37.46 -10.53 12.22
N ALA A 441 -37.97 -9.31 12.39
CA ALA A 441 -38.83 -8.94 13.51
C ALA A 441 -40.11 -9.79 13.57
N ARG A 442 -40.69 -10.17 12.41
CA ARG A 442 -41.80 -11.13 12.39
C ARG A 442 -41.44 -12.54 12.83
N GLN A 443 -40.24 -13.01 12.48
CA GLN A 443 -39.76 -14.35 12.87
C GLN A 443 -39.42 -14.42 14.36
N GLU A 444 -38.88 -13.33 14.91
CA GLU A 444 -38.49 -13.22 16.33
C GLU A 444 -39.66 -12.86 17.23
N GLY A 445 -40.80 -12.45 16.66
CA GLY A 445 -41.97 -12.03 17.40
C GLY A 445 -41.81 -10.65 18.07
N ASP A 446 -40.83 -9.84 17.59
CA ASP A 446 -40.57 -8.51 18.13
C ASP A 446 -41.66 -7.52 17.68
N THR A 447 -42.67 -7.40 18.54
CA THR A 447 -43.82 -6.53 18.30
C THR A 447 -43.45 -5.05 18.34
N LYS A 448 -42.40 -4.66 19.08
CA LYS A 448 -41.97 -3.28 19.21
C LYS A 448 -41.28 -2.81 17.92
N ASP A 449 -40.35 -3.58 17.41
CA ASP A 449 -39.69 -3.27 16.13
C ASP A 449 -40.68 -3.30 14.96
N LEU A 450 -41.59 -4.23 14.95
CA LEU A 450 -42.67 -4.25 13.96
C LEU A 450 -43.56 -3.02 14.00
N ALA A 451 -43.92 -2.53 15.20
CA ALA A 451 -44.71 -1.32 15.36
C ALA A 451 -43.94 -0.09 14.86
N ARG A 452 -42.65 0.04 15.21
CA ARG A 452 -41.77 1.11 14.74
C ARG A 452 -41.67 1.13 13.21
N LEU A 453 -41.32 -0.01 12.59
CA LEU A 453 -41.19 -0.12 11.13
C LEU A 453 -42.50 0.22 10.39
N ARG A 454 -43.66 -0.13 10.95
CA ARG A 454 -44.99 0.26 10.38
C ARG A 454 -45.22 1.78 10.52
N ALA A 455 -44.89 2.35 11.69
CA ALA A 455 -45.03 3.78 11.89
C ALA A 455 -44.15 4.60 10.92
N GLU A 456 -42.94 4.11 10.59
CA GLU A 456 -42.09 4.70 9.58
C GLU A 456 -42.71 4.61 8.16
N ASP A 457 -43.36 3.49 7.81
CA ASP A 457 -44.05 3.34 6.53
C ASP A 457 -45.24 4.30 6.43
N GLU A 458 -46.08 4.36 7.46
CA GLU A 458 -47.22 5.29 7.52
C GLU A 458 -46.80 6.76 7.45
N ALA A 459 -45.67 7.12 8.12
CA ALA A 459 -45.12 8.46 8.08
C ALA A 459 -44.63 8.82 6.67
N TYR A 460 -43.94 7.89 6.00
CA TYR A 460 -43.48 8.05 4.62
C TYR A 460 -44.68 8.21 3.65
N GLU A 461 -45.71 7.41 3.77
CA GLU A 461 -46.91 7.50 2.95
C GLU A 461 -47.62 8.85 3.13
N ARG A 462 -47.76 9.33 4.40
CA ARG A 462 -48.34 10.64 4.70
C ARG A 462 -47.54 11.78 4.05
N LEU A 463 -46.20 11.74 4.20
CA LEU A 463 -45.32 12.75 3.61
C LEU A 463 -45.43 12.77 2.07
N THR A 464 -45.49 11.60 1.46
CA THR A 464 -45.59 11.44 0.00
C THR A 464 -46.94 11.90 -0.54
N ALA A 465 -48.01 11.68 0.21
CA ALA A 465 -49.38 12.05 -0.18
C ALA A 465 -49.66 13.56 -0.06
N MET A 466 -48.81 14.33 0.65
CA MET A 466 -48.99 15.78 0.77
C MET A 466 -48.89 16.49 -0.59
N PRO A 467 -49.73 17.50 -0.85
CA PRO A 467 -49.54 18.42 -1.98
C PRO A 467 -48.19 19.13 -1.89
N ASP A 468 -47.56 19.45 -3.04
CA ASP A 468 -46.21 20.00 -3.10
C ASP A 468 -46.02 21.25 -2.25
N GLY A 469 -46.96 22.18 -2.23
CA GLY A 469 -46.86 23.42 -1.43
C GLY A 469 -46.92 23.15 0.08
N GLU A 470 -47.77 22.22 0.50
CA GLU A 470 -47.89 21.80 1.88
C GLU A 470 -46.63 21.07 2.33
N ARG A 471 -46.15 20.13 1.54
CA ARG A 471 -44.92 19.37 1.79
C ARG A 471 -43.70 20.28 1.92
N ARG A 472 -43.52 21.27 1.00
CA ARG A 472 -42.43 22.27 1.13
C ARG A 472 -42.53 23.08 2.43
N SER A 473 -43.72 23.50 2.82
CA SER A 473 -43.92 24.22 4.06
C SER A 473 -43.64 23.34 5.30
N TRP A 474 -44.06 22.09 5.24
CA TRP A 474 -43.81 21.09 6.28
C TRP A 474 -42.29 20.81 6.43
N LEU A 475 -41.60 20.53 5.30
CA LEU A 475 -40.15 20.32 5.28
C LEU A 475 -39.39 21.54 5.79
N GLY A 476 -39.81 22.77 5.45
CA GLY A 476 -39.19 23.97 5.98
C GLY A 476 -39.29 24.08 7.50
N ARG A 477 -40.39 23.63 8.13
CA ARG A 477 -40.49 23.53 9.62
C ARG A 477 -39.62 22.41 10.16
N TYR A 478 -39.52 21.28 9.47
CA TYR A 478 -38.65 20.16 9.82
C TYR A 478 -37.20 20.57 9.85
N PHE A 479 -36.71 21.19 8.76
CA PHE A 479 -35.31 21.62 8.67
C PHE A 479 -34.94 22.77 9.62
N ALA A 480 -35.93 23.50 10.12
CA ALA A 480 -35.69 24.48 11.22
C ALA A 480 -35.19 23.84 12.53
N THR A 481 -35.41 22.52 12.69
CA THR A 481 -35.02 21.75 13.90
C THR A 481 -33.95 20.67 13.55
N ALA A 482 -33.51 20.55 12.32
CA ALA A 482 -32.61 19.47 11.89
C ALA A 482 -31.17 19.60 12.46
N ASP A 483 -30.75 20.83 12.78
CA ASP A 483 -29.45 21.11 13.40
C ASP A 483 -29.41 20.76 14.89
N GLU A 484 -30.57 20.44 15.54
CA GLU A 484 -30.66 20.13 16.94
C GLU A 484 -30.72 18.62 17.17
N CYS A 485 -29.80 18.08 17.96
CA CYS A 485 -29.75 16.66 18.28
C CYS A 485 -30.87 16.18 19.20
N SER A 486 -31.43 17.06 20.00
CA SER A 486 -32.47 16.73 20.95
C SER A 486 -33.58 17.81 20.99
N PRO A 487 -34.27 18.05 19.85
CA PRO A 487 -35.37 18.97 19.81
C PRO A 487 -36.51 18.43 20.67
N LYS A 488 -37.32 19.34 21.25
CA LYS A 488 -38.54 18.88 21.93
C LYS A 488 -39.47 18.23 20.91
N PRO A 489 -40.15 17.13 21.29
CA PRO A 489 -41.08 16.46 20.35
C PRO A 489 -42.17 17.38 19.78
N SER A 490 -42.53 18.46 20.52
CA SER A 490 -43.50 19.48 20.08
C SER A 490 -42.95 20.43 19.00
N GLU A 491 -41.63 20.56 18.86
CA GLU A 491 -40.95 21.43 17.88
C GLU A 491 -40.83 20.77 16.53
N VAL A 492 -40.69 19.43 16.51
CA VAL A 492 -40.65 18.64 15.25
C VAL A 492 -42.07 18.50 14.72
N PRO A 493 -42.34 18.90 13.46
CA PRO A 493 -43.68 18.81 12.89
C PRO A 493 -44.13 17.34 12.80
N SER A 494 -45.39 17.07 13.17
CA SER A 494 -45.98 15.74 13.05
C SER A 494 -46.26 15.37 11.58
N LEU A 495 -46.04 14.12 11.25
CA LEU A 495 -46.55 13.46 10.04
C LEU A 495 -47.83 12.75 10.36
#